data_8b3bc1d704641d53939e2851b206d67b
#
_entry.id   8b3bc1d704641d53939e2851b206d67b
#
_cell.length_a   1.000
_cell.length_b   1.000
_cell.length_c   1.000
_cell.angle_alpha   90.00
_cell.angle_beta   90.00
_cell.angle_gamma   90.00
#
_symmetry.space_group_name_H-M   'P 1'
#
loop_
_entity.id
_entity.type
_entity.pdbx_description
1 polymer ?
#
loop_
_entity_poly.entity_id
_entity_poly.type
_entity_poly.pdbx_seq_one_letter_code
_entity_poly.pdbx_strand_id
1 'polypeptide(L)'
;EELIDQAVTILQASYAKPIDLFTIEELQQETVRQVESIWLDNPCKHIRLKHVGGGGGRGQRVVTSVEEIADAVMSVLIESKAAGEGDNKNFLIELNIENTRHNEIQLLGNGTWCIELGGRDCSLQMHEQKLLEVSLTEEMLEAAAREYESAGKTPQAKVLRSDAKMLSLMCKEAEEFGKALNLDSVSTFECIVEGDKHFFMEVNTRIQVEHRVTEMAYQLQFSNPDNPEDTFVVN
;
A
#
# COMPACT_ATOMS: atom_id res chain seq x y z
N GLU A 1 29.35 5.88 5.93
CA GLU A 1 28.91 7.22 6.44
C GLU A 1 29.33 8.33 5.46
N GLU A 2 30.61 8.50 5.15
CA GLU A 2 31.11 9.59 4.27
C GLU A 2 30.44 9.61 2.87
N LEU A 3 30.17 8.43 2.26
CA LEU A 3 29.48 8.33 0.98
C LEU A 3 28.00 8.71 1.08
N ILE A 4 27.35 8.41 2.21
CA ILE A 4 25.95 8.78 2.46
C ILE A 4 25.85 10.29 2.65
N ASP A 5 26.75 10.90 3.42
CA ASP A 5 26.78 12.35 3.64
C ASP A 5 27.07 13.14 2.36
N GLN A 6 27.95 12.61 1.50
CA GLN A 6 28.19 13.17 0.17
C GLN A 6 26.96 13.08 -0.73
N ALA A 7 26.27 11.92 -0.76
CA ALA A 7 25.03 11.74 -1.52
C ALA A 7 23.91 12.67 -1.03
N VAL A 8 23.74 12.81 0.29
CA VAL A 8 22.77 13.73 0.90
C VAL A 8 23.09 15.18 0.52
N THR A 9 24.37 15.58 0.57
CA THR A 9 24.81 16.93 0.21
C THR A 9 24.53 17.24 -1.26
N ILE A 10 24.79 16.30 -2.17
CA ILE A 10 24.51 16.42 -3.61
C ILE A 10 23.00 16.54 -3.83
N LEU A 11 22.20 15.70 -3.19
CA LEU A 11 20.74 15.75 -3.29
C LEU A 11 20.17 17.08 -2.79
N GLN A 12 20.63 17.57 -1.64
CA GLN A 12 20.22 18.86 -1.11
C GLN A 12 20.61 20.02 -2.03
N ALA A 13 21.79 19.98 -2.64
CA ALA A 13 22.21 20.98 -3.61
C ALA A 13 21.35 20.96 -4.88
N SER A 14 20.93 19.79 -5.33
CA SER A 14 20.03 19.65 -6.50
C SER A 14 18.62 20.18 -6.24
N TYR A 15 18.12 20.05 -5.01
CA TYR A 15 16.84 20.66 -4.61
C TYR A 15 16.92 22.19 -4.49
N ALA A 16 18.07 22.73 -4.10
CA ALA A 16 18.27 24.18 -3.95
C ALA A 16 18.48 24.93 -5.27
N LYS A 17 18.94 24.24 -6.31
CA LYS A 17 19.12 24.76 -7.67
C LYS A 17 18.68 23.71 -8.66
N PRO A 18 17.95 24.03 -9.74
CA PRO A 18 17.58 23.09 -10.78
C PRO A 18 18.83 22.70 -11.61
N ILE A 19 19.68 21.86 -11.02
CA ILE A 19 20.83 21.27 -11.68
C ILE A 19 20.43 19.87 -12.08
N ASP A 20 20.46 19.58 -13.38
CA ASP A 20 20.40 18.22 -13.87
C ASP A 20 21.67 17.48 -13.47
N LEU A 21 21.56 16.61 -12.45
CA LEU A 21 22.68 15.81 -11.94
C LEU A 21 23.06 14.69 -12.92
N PHE A 22 22.13 14.32 -13.79
CA PHE A 22 22.28 13.25 -14.79
C PHE A 22 21.34 13.48 -15.95
N THR A 23 21.69 12.94 -17.10
CA THR A 23 20.85 12.97 -18.30
C THR A 23 19.74 11.91 -18.22
N ILE A 24 18.75 12.02 -19.11
CA ILE A 24 17.69 10.98 -19.21
C ILE A 24 18.31 9.68 -19.69
N GLU A 25 19.26 9.72 -20.62
CA GLU A 25 19.96 8.55 -21.13
C GLU A 25 20.74 7.83 -20.02
N GLU A 26 21.41 8.57 -19.14
CA GLU A 26 22.08 7.97 -17.97
C GLU A 26 21.08 7.32 -17.02
N LEU A 27 19.93 7.95 -16.77
CA LEU A 27 18.86 7.38 -15.96
C LEU A 27 18.31 6.09 -16.58
N GLN A 28 18.07 6.07 -17.90
CA GLN A 28 17.60 4.87 -18.60
C GLN A 28 18.62 3.72 -18.51
N GLN A 29 19.89 4.01 -18.74
CA GLN A 29 20.96 3.01 -18.63
C GLN A 29 21.09 2.44 -17.22
N GLU A 30 21.04 3.30 -16.21
CA GLU A 30 21.08 2.84 -14.82
C GLU A 30 19.83 2.04 -14.46
N THR A 31 18.66 2.43 -14.94
CA THR A 31 17.41 1.66 -14.74
C THR A 31 17.53 0.27 -15.36
N VAL A 32 18.06 0.15 -16.58
CA VAL A 32 18.34 -1.14 -17.23
C VAL A 32 19.24 -1.99 -16.35
N ARG A 33 20.37 -1.45 -15.92
CA ARG A 33 21.35 -2.16 -15.08
C ARG A 33 20.71 -2.67 -13.78
N GLN A 34 19.88 -1.87 -13.12
CA GLN A 34 19.21 -2.25 -11.88
C GLN A 34 18.16 -3.34 -12.12
N VAL A 35 17.36 -3.20 -13.16
CA VAL A 35 16.33 -4.19 -13.53
C VAL A 35 16.96 -5.54 -13.89
N GLU A 36 18.02 -5.55 -14.70
CA GLU A 36 18.77 -6.77 -15.03
C GLU A 36 19.31 -7.45 -13.77
N SER A 37 19.85 -6.68 -12.83
CA SER A 37 20.33 -7.21 -11.54
C SER A 37 19.20 -7.87 -10.74
N ILE A 38 18.02 -7.26 -10.70
CA ILE A 38 16.86 -7.83 -10.00
C ILE A 38 16.38 -9.12 -10.70
N TRP A 39 16.40 -9.16 -12.02
CA TRP A 39 16.00 -10.35 -12.80
C TRP A 39 16.95 -11.53 -12.64
N LEU A 40 18.23 -11.29 -12.32
CA LEU A 40 19.14 -12.40 -11.98
C LEU A 40 18.64 -13.22 -10.78
N ASP A 41 18.12 -12.53 -9.76
CA ASP A 41 17.61 -13.18 -8.55
C ASP A 41 16.11 -13.56 -8.67
N ASN A 42 15.39 -12.94 -9.59
CA ASN A 42 13.95 -13.10 -9.76
C ASN A 42 13.57 -13.35 -11.23
N PRO A 43 14.02 -14.47 -11.83
CA PRO A 43 13.74 -14.78 -13.22
C PRO A 43 12.22 -14.91 -13.46
N CYS A 44 11.75 -14.41 -14.58
CA CYS A 44 10.35 -14.43 -15.00
C CYS A 44 9.39 -13.55 -14.18
N LYS A 45 9.90 -12.69 -13.29
CA LYS A 45 9.09 -11.69 -12.62
C LYS A 45 9.08 -10.39 -13.43
N HIS A 46 7.92 -9.75 -13.50
CA HIS A 46 7.83 -8.40 -14.07
C HIS A 46 8.33 -7.36 -13.07
N ILE A 47 8.76 -6.22 -13.60
CA ILE A 47 9.25 -5.10 -12.79
C ILE A 47 8.28 -3.93 -12.94
N ARG A 48 8.01 -3.25 -11.84
CA ARG A 48 7.26 -2.01 -11.81
C ARG A 48 8.20 -0.84 -11.60
N LEU A 49 8.17 0.10 -12.54
CA LEU A 49 8.79 1.41 -12.40
C LEU A 49 7.74 2.37 -11.85
N LYS A 50 8.04 3.05 -10.75
CA LYS A 50 7.09 3.94 -10.07
C LYS A 50 7.78 5.26 -9.74
N HIS A 51 7.20 6.38 -10.18
CA HIS A 51 7.68 7.70 -9.78
C HIS A 51 7.38 7.95 -8.30
N VAL A 52 8.34 8.54 -7.57
CA VAL A 52 8.22 8.71 -6.10
C VAL A 52 7.06 9.64 -5.72
N GLY A 53 6.73 10.63 -6.55
CA GLY A 53 5.57 11.50 -6.35
C GLY A 53 4.28 10.98 -6.97
N GLY A 54 4.29 9.83 -7.66
CA GLY A 54 3.12 9.25 -8.31
C GLY A 54 2.09 8.72 -7.32
N GLY A 55 0.81 8.93 -7.62
CA GLY A 55 -0.29 8.41 -6.82
C GLY A 55 -1.52 8.10 -7.69
N GLY A 56 -2.46 7.30 -7.17
CA GLY A 56 -3.68 6.91 -7.89
C GLY A 56 -3.37 6.20 -9.22
N GLY A 57 -2.37 5.30 -9.23
CA GLY A 57 -1.96 4.53 -10.40
C GLY A 57 -1.20 5.28 -11.49
N ARG A 58 -1.03 6.58 -11.37
CA ARG A 58 -0.29 7.42 -12.31
C ARG A 58 1.21 7.39 -12.02
N GLY A 59 2.00 7.66 -13.07
CA GLY A 59 3.45 7.71 -12.93
C GLY A 59 4.06 6.33 -12.69
N GLN A 60 3.46 5.25 -13.21
CA GLN A 60 3.98 3.90 -13.07
C GLN A 60 3.83 3.08 -14.36
N ARG A 61 4.80 2.18 -14.61
CA ARG A 61 4.78 1.25 -15.75
C ARG A 61 5.32 -0.10 -15.30
N VAL A 62 4.72 -1.16 -15.84
CA VAL A 62 5.25 -2.52 -15.70
C VAL A 62 6.05 -2.81 -16.95
N VAL A 63 7.25 -3.35 -16.78
CA VAL A 63 8.14 -3.79 -17.85
C VAL A 63 8.38 -5.29 -17.74
N THR A 64 8.41 -5.93 -18.90
CA THR A 64 8.56 -7.38 -19.06
C THR A 64 9.84 -7.76 -19.78
N SER A 65 10.47 -6.79 -20.43
CA SER A 65 11.73 -6.95 -21.15
C SER A 65 12.62 -5.70 -21.04
N VAL A 66 13.91 -5.86 -21.36
CA VAL A 66 14.90 -4.77 -21.32
C VAL A 66 14.55 -3.68 -22.35
N GLU A 67 14.03 -4.06 -23.50
CA GLU A 67 13.69 -3.18 -24.60
C GLU A 67 12.61 -2.16 -24.24
N GLU A 68 11.73 -2.51 -23.29
CA GLU A 68 10.63 -1.66 -22.85
C GLU A 68 11.06 -0.57 -21.86
N ILE A 69 12.22 -0.74 -21.19
CA ILE A 69 12.61 0.09 -20.04
C ILE A 69 12.78 1.56 -20.44
N ALA A 70 13.46 1.83 -21.54
CA ALA A 70 13.73 3.21 -21.97
C ALA A 70 12.43 3.99 -22.21
N ASP A 71 11.46 3.39 -22.91
CA ASP A 71 10.17 4.01 -23.20
C ASP A 71 9.30 4.11 -21.92
N ALA A 72 9.39 3.13 -21.02
CA ALA A 72 8.69 3.14 -19.74
C ALA A 72 9.19 4.29 -18.86
N VAL A 73 10.50 4.49 -18.73
CA VAL A 73 11.11 5.62 -18.01
C VAL A 73 10.60 6.95 -18.56
N MET A 74 10.64 7.14 -19.89
CA MET A 74 10.13 8.35 -20.52
C MET A 74 8.65 8.58 -20.25
N SER A 75 7.84 7.53 -20.38
CA SER A 75 6.39 7.62 -20.16
C SER A 75 6.06 8.05 -18.72
N VAL A 76 6.77 7.48 -17.74
CA VAL A 76 6.58 7.82 -16.32
C VAL A 76 6.98 9.27 -16.05
N LEU A 77 8.11 9.75 -16.59
CA LEU A 77 8.56 11.14 -16.42
C LEU A 77 7.59 12.15 -17.04
N ILE A 78 7.10 11.87 -18.24
CA ILE A 78 6.13 12.75 -18.94
C ILE A 78 4.84 12.86 -18.14
N GLU A 79 4.34 11.73 -17.64
CA GLU A 79 3.10 11.67 -16.87
C GLU A 79 3.22 12.42 -15.53
N SER A 80 4.34 12.26 -14.81
CA SER A 80 4.61 12.97 -13.56
C SER A 80 4.75 14.47 -13.77
N LYS A 81 5.40 14.89 -14.83
CA LYS A 81 5.51 16.32 -15.20
C LYS A 81 4.14 16.93 -15.54
N ALA A 82 3.29 16.20 -16.25
CA ALA A 82 1.93 16.63 -16.56
C ALA A 82 1.05 16.71 -15.31
N ALA A 83 1.32 15.92 -14.28
CA ALA A 83 0.63 15.96 -12.99
C ALA A 83 1.08 17.13 -12.08
N GLY A 84 2.10 17.92 -12.48
CA GLY A 84 2.58 19.07 -11.72
C GLY A 84 3.65 18.75 -10.70
N GLU A 85 4.25 17.55 -10.74
CA GLU A 85 5.30 17.11 -9.81
C GLU A 85 6.69 17.68 -10.14
N GLY A 86 6.76 18.63 -11.09
CA GLY A 86 7.99 19.29 -11.49
C GLY A 86 8.92 18.40 -12.31
N ASP A 87 10.23 18.64 -12.17
CA ASP A 87 11.28 17.88 -12.86
C ASP A 87 11.92 16.81 -11.98
N ASN A 88 11.19 16.29 -10.99
CA ASN A 88 11.64 15.18 -10.16
C ASN A 88 11.85 13.92 -11.03
N LYS A 89 13.03 13.32 -10.95
CA LYS A 89 13.41 12.14 -11.73
C LYS A 89 13.63 10.90 -10.85
N ASN A 90 13.07 10.89 -9.62
CA ASN A 90 13.23 9.78 -8.70
C ASN A 90 12.24 8.66 -8.99
N PHE A 91 12.76 7.44 -9.15
CA PHE A 91 12.00 6.22 -9.36
C PHE A 91 12.20 5.23 -8.24
N LEU A 92 11.16 4.47 -7.98
CA LEU A 92 11.25 3.18 -7.33
C LEU A 92 11.22 2.09 -8.41
N ILE A 93 12.06 1.08 -8.24
CA ILE A 93 12.10 -0.13 -9.05
C ILE A 93 11.67 -1.27 -8.15
N GLU A 94 10.51 -1.84 -8.42
CA GLU A 94 9.86 -2.83 -7.56
C GLU A 94 9.54 -4.10 -8.35
N LEU A 95 9.57 -5.26 -7.69
CA LEU A 95 8.95 -6.46 -8.26
C LEU A 95 7.46 -6.22 -8.44
N ASN A 96 6.95 -6.49 -9.63
CA ASN A 96 5.51 -6.43 -9.87
C ASN A 96 4.84 -7.65 -9.21
N ILE A 97 3.91 -7.37 -8.30
CA ILE A 97 3.10 -8.40 -7.67
C ILE A 97 1.88 -8.64 -8.55
N GLU A 98 1.65 -9.88 -8.93
CA GLU A 98 0.59 -10.29 -9.86
C GLU A 98 -0.53 -11.06 -9.14
N ASN A 99 -1.72 -11.11 -9.77
CA ASN A 99 -2.88 -11.82 -9.22
C ASN A 99 -3.23 -11.36 -7.80
N THR A 100 -3.29 -10.05 -7.62
CA THR A 100 -3.41 -9.42 -6.32
C THR A 100 -4.85 -9.12 -5.94
N ARG A 101 -5.09 -9.14 -4.62
CA ARG A 101 -6.22 -8.46 -3.99
C ARG A 101 -5.73 -7.13 -3.40
N HIS A 102 -6.61 -6.16 -3.32
CA HIS A 102 -6.38 -4.90 -2.64
C HIS A 102 -7.14 -4.92 -1.32
N ASN A 103 -6.40 -5.10 -0.25
CA ASN A 103 -6.95 -5.06 1.10
C ASN A 103 -6.39 -3.85 1.85
N GLU A 104 -7.20 -3.27 2.70
CA GLU A 104 -6.81 -2.09 3.47
C GLU A 104 -7.32 -2.17 4.90
N ILE A 105 -6.63 -1.52 5.83
CA ILE A 105 -6.99 -1.45 7.24
C ILE A 105 -7.35 -0.01 7.59
N GLN A 106 -8.50 0.17 8.21
CA GLN A 106 -8.90 1.48 8.74
C GLN A 106 -8.18 1.74 10.06
N LEU A 107 -7.56 2.90 10.16
CA LEU A 107 -6.90 3.38 11.37
C LEU A 107 -7.59 4.62 11.92
N LEU A 108 -7.62 4.74 13.23
CA LEU A 108 -7.98 5.93 13.97
C LEU A 108 -6.90 6.27 14.98
N GLY A 109 -6.28 7.42 14.84
CA GLY A 109 -5.24 7.91 15.73
C GLY A 109 -5.48 9.35 16.19
N ASN A 110 -4.88 9.69 17.33
CA ASN A 110 -4.92 11.05 17.90
C ASN A 110 -3.54 11.58 18.27
N GLY A 111 -2.48 11.06 17.63
CA GLY A 111 -1.10 11.45 17.91
C GLY A 111 -0.45 10.75 19.11
N THR A 112 -1.23 10.18 20.03
CA THR A 112 -0.72 9.47 21.22
C THR A 112 -1.09 7.99 21.22
N TRP A 113 -2.17 7.63 20.61
CA TRP A 113 -2.61 6.25 20.40
C TRP A 113 -3.10 6.07 18.96
N CYS A 114 -3.09 4.86 18.50
CA CYS A 114 -3.67 4.44 17.23
C CYS A 114 -4.33 3.09 17.43
N ILE A 115 -5.53 2.93 16.89
CA ILE A 115 -6.29 1.66 16.88
C ILE A 115 -6.67 1.33 15.44
N GLU A 116 -6.80 0.04 15.14
CA GLU A 116 -7.36 -0.47 13.92
C GLU A 116 -8.88 -0.69 14.07
N LEU A 117 -9.60 -0.52 12.96
CA LEU A 117 -11.05 -0.71 12.87
C LEU A 117 -11.39 -1.72 11.75
N GLY A 118 -10.63 -2.81 11.70
CA GLY A 118 -10.77 -3.89 10.74
C GLY A 118 -10.38 -3.56 9.31
N GLY A 119 -10.59 -4.54 8.45
CA GLY A 119 -10.19 -4.49 7.05
C GLY A 119 -11.34 -4.29 6.08
N ARG A 120 -10.97 -3.91 4.86
CA ARG A 120 -11.84 -3.92 3.69
C ARG A 120 -11.13 -4.60 2.54
N ASP A 121 -11.87 -5.37 1.76
CA ASP A 121 -11.44 -5.85 0.43
C ASP A 121 -11.98 -4.89 -0.63
N CYS A 122 -11.08 -4.24 -1.34
CA CYS A 122 -11.35 -3.27 -2.39
C CYS A 122 -10.82 -3.77 -3.75
N SER A 123 -10.73 -5.09 -3.95
CA SER A 123 -10.09 -5.70 -5.13
C SER A 123 -10.85 -5.45 -6.42
N LEU A 124 -12.17 -5.27 -6.35
CA LEU A 124 -12.97 -5.00 -7.54
C LEU A 124 -12.89 -3.53 -7.91
N GLN A 125 -12.01 -3.23 -8.85
CA GLN A 125 -11.71 -1.87 -9.30
C GLN A 125 -11.84 -1.76 -10.82
N MET A 126 -12.12 -0.55 -11.30
CA MET A 126 -12.07 -0.19 -12.71
C MET A 126 -11.44 1.19 -12.86
N HIS A 127 -10.39 1.30 -13.67
CA HIS A 127 -9.63 2.55 -13.82
C HIS A 127 -9.22 3.15 -12.46
N GLU A 128 -8.73 2.28 -11.54
CA GLU A 128 -8.28 2.64 -10.19
C GLU A 128 -9.39 3.19 -9.26
N GLN A 129 -10.64 3.07 -9.69
CA GLN A 129 -11.79 3.37 -8.86
C GLN A 129 -12.34 2.09 -8.23
N LYS A 130 -12.48 2.09 -6.91
CA LYS A 130 -13.08 1.01 -6.16
C LYS A 130 -14.57 0.91 -6.53
N LEU A 131 -15.00 -0.23 -7.08
CA LEU A 131 -16.40 -0.47 -7.48
C LEU A 131 -17.20 -1.18 -6.40
N LEU A 132 -16.53 -2.00 -5.61
CA LEU A 132 -17.11 -2.75 -4.51
C LEU A 132 -16.11 -2.78 -3.36
N GLU A 133 -16.60 -2.48 -2.18
CA GLU A 133 -15.85 -2.51 -0.93
C GLU A 133 -16.58 -3.45 0.03
N VAL A 134 -15.87 -4.42 0.56
CA VAL A 134 -16.42 -5.44 1.46
C VAL A 134 -15.67 -5.38 2.79
N SER A 135 -16.41 -5.19 3.89
CA SER A 135 -15.82 -5.29 5.23
C SER A 135 -15.24 -6.69 5.44
N LEU A 136 -14.04 -6.74 6.01
CA LEU A 136 -13.35 -7.97 6.40
C LEU A 136 -13.10 -7.94 7.89
N THR A 137 -13.65 -8.93 8.60
CA THR A 137 -13.30 -9.21 10.00
C THR A 137 -12.84 -10.66 10.13
N GLU A 138 -12.02 -10.92 11.15
CA GLU A 138 -11.54 -12.26 11.44
C GLU A 138 -12.72 -13.20 11.72
N GLU A 139 -13.74 -12.72 12.45
CA GLU A 139 -14.95 -13.49 12.78
C GLU A 139 -15.76 -13.87 11.53
N MET A 140 -15.90 -12.95 10.57
CA MET A 140 -16.62 -13.23 9.31
C MET A 140 -15.89 -14.29 8.51
N LEU A 141 -14.58 -14.20 8.37
CA LEU A 141 -13.76 -15.17 7.64
C LEU A 141 -13.78 -16.54 8.30
N GLU A 142 -13.68 -16.61 9.62
CA GLU A 142 -13.78 -17.86 10.38
C GLU A 142 -15.20 -18.47 10.34
N ALA A 143 -16.24 -17.64 10.38
CA ALA A 143 -17.62 -18.12 10.23
C ALA A 143 -17.85 -18.74 8.83
N ALA A 144 -17.41 -18.05 7.78
CA ALA A 144 -17.47 -18.55 6.41
C ALA A 144 -16.64 -19.84 6.25
N ALA A 145 -15.46 -19.91 6.86
CA ALA A 145 -14.63 -21.12 6.84
C ALA A 145 -15.36 -22.33 7.44
N ARG A 146 -16.05 -22.15 8.58
CA ARG A 146 -16.85 -23.20 9.19
C ARG A 146 -18.03 -23.68 8.30
N GLU A 147 -18.68 -22.74 7.62
CA GLU A 147 -19.76 -23.09 6.67
C GLU A 147 -19.24 -23.93 5.49
N TYR A 148 -18.12 -23.50 4.89
CA TYR A 148 -17.49 -24.26 3.80
C TYR A 148 -17.02 -25.65 4.26
N GLU A 149 -16.47 -25.77 5.46
CA GLU A 149 -16.05 -27.04 6.03
C GLU A 149 -17.23 -27.98 6.26
N SER A 150 -18.35 -27.46 6.80
CA SER A 150 -19.60 -28.21 7.01
C SER A 150 -20.21 -28.69 5.67
N ALA A 151 -19.99 -27.94 4.59
CA ALA A 151 -20.40 -28.32 3.24
C ALA A 151 -19.40 -29.25 2.53
N GLY A 152 -18.37 -29.74 3.22
CA GLY A 152 -17.33 -30.61 2.66
C GLY A 152 -16.32 -29.91 1.75
N LYS A 153 -16.32 -28.59 1.72
CA LYS A 153 -15.44 -27.75 0.88
C LYS A 153 -14.18 -27.34 1.66
N THR A 154 -13.43 -28.33 2.14
CA THR A 154 -12.23 -28.14 2.96
C THR A 154 -11.14 -27.24 2.34
N PRO A 155 -10.84 -27.28 1.02
CA PRO A 155 -9.86 -26.37 0.44
C PRO A 155 -10.25 -24.91 0.59
N GLN A 156 -11.51 -24.55 0.35
CA GLN A 156 -12.02 -23.18 0.50
C GLN A 156 -11.96 -22.71 1.96
N ALA A 157 -12.34 -23.58 2.89
CA ALA A 157 -12.23 -23.29 4.32
C ALA A 157 -10.78 -22.98 4.76
N LYS A 158 -9.80 -23.71 4.21
CA LYS A 158 -8.37 -23.44 4.48
C LYS A 158 -7.93 -22.08 3.97
N VAL A 159 -8.38 -21.67 2.77
CA VAL A 159 -8.06 -20.34 2.22
C VAL A 159 -8.62 -19.26 3.13
N LEU A 160 -9.88 -19.33 3.53
CA LEU A 160 -10.51 -18.34 4.41
C LEU A 160 -9.80 -18.23 5.77
N ARG A 161 -9.35 -19.35 6.34
CA ARG A 161 -8.55 -19.31 7.58
C ARG A 161 -7.16 -18.71 7.38
N SER A 162 -6.56 -18.90 6.21
CA SER A 162 -5.31 -18.23 5.86
C SER A 162 -5.53 -16.73 5.73
N ASP A 163 -6.63 -16.33 5.09
CA ASP A 163 -7.01 -14.92 4.95
C ASP A 163 -7.30 -14.27 6.31
N ALA A 164 -7.96 -14.97 7.25
CA ALA A 164 -8.19 -14.48 8.60
C ALA A 164 -6.87 -14.19 9.35
N LYS A 165 -5.91 -15.12 9.29
CA LYS A 165 -4.59 -14.94 9.91
C LYS A 165 -3.82 -13.79 9.29
N MET A 166 -3.87 -13.65 7.97
CA MET A 166 -3.23 -12.55 7.26
C MET A 166 -3.86 -11.22 7.63
N LEU A 167 -5.19 -11.14 7.71
CA LEU A 167 -5.90 -9.94 8.15
C LEU A 167 -5.48 -9.53 9.56
N SER A 168 -5.43 -10.48 10.49
CA SER A 168 -4.98 -10.23 11.87
C SER A 168 -3.55 -9.67 11.92
N LEU A 169 -2.65 -10.19 11.07
CA LEU A 169 -1.29 -9.67 10.96
C LEU A 169 -1.27 -8.25 10.38
N MET A 170 -2.03 -8.01 9.31
CA MET A 170 -2.14 -6.67 8.69
C MET A 170 -2.69 -5.65 9.69
N CYS A 171 -3.73 -5.99 10.45
CA CYS A 171 -4.30 -5.13 11.49
C CYS A 171 -3.25 -4.73 12.52
N LYS A 172 -2.49 -5.71 13.03
CA LYS A 172 -1.41 -5.47 13.99
C LYS A 172 -0.31 -4.57 13.42
N GLU A 173 0.16 -4.86 12.22
CA GLU A 173 1.21 -4.06 11.57
C GLU A 173 0.74 -2.63 11.29
N ALA A 174 -0.51 -2.45 10.83
CA ALA A 174 -1.10 -1.15 10.59
C ALA A 174 -1.20 -0.31 11.87
N GLU A 175 -1.63 -0.93 12.99
CA GLU A 175 -1.71 -0.27 14.29
C GLU A 175 -0.32 0.12 14.81
N GLU A 176 0.66 -0.79 14.72
CA GLU A 176 2.05 -0.51 15.11
C GLU A 176 2.66 0.61 14.26
N PHE A 177 2.39 0.61 12.96
CA PHE A 177 2.81 1.66 12.04
C PHE A 177 2.19 3.02 12.43
N GLY A 178 0.88 3.05 12.68
CA GLY A 178 0.19 4.25 13.10
C GLY A 178 0.72 4.83 14.41
N LYS A 179 1.03 3.97 15.39
CA LYS A 179 1.68 4.37 16.66
C LYS A 179 3.08 4.91 16.43
N ALA A 180 3.89 4.26 15.60
CA ALA A 180 5.27 4.68 15.32
C ALA A 180 5.35 6.06 14.65
N LEU A 181 4.36 6.41 13.83
CA LEU A 181 4.26 7.70 13.16
C LEU A 181 3.49 8.76 13.96
N ASN A 182 2.96 8.43 15.13
CA ASN A 182 2.07 9.31 15.90
C ASN A 182 0.93 9.85 15.03
N LEU A 183 0.24 8.98 14.30
CA LEU A 183 -0.85 9.39 13.42
C LEU A 183 -1.94 10.12 14.22
N ASP A 184 -2.30 11.31 13.75
CA ASP A 184 -3.36 12.16 14.30
C ASP A 184 -4.44 12.40 13.24
N SER A 185 -5.08 11.31 12.82
CA SER A 185 -6.08 11.32 11.76
C SER A 185 -6.88 10.01 11.68
N VAL A 186 -7.96 10.06 10.92
CA VAL A 186 -8.56 8.88 10.30
C VAL A 186 -7.70 8.53 9.09
N SER A 187 -7.10 7.36 9.07
CA SER A 187 -6.14 6.95 8.05
C SER A 187 -6.46 5.56 7.51
N THR A 188 -5.98 5.26 6.32
CA THR A 188 -6.13 3.93 5.70
C THR A 188 -4.76 3.38 5.35
N PHE A 189 -4.44 2.20 5.86
CA PHE A 189 -3.22 1.44 5.57
C PHE A 189 -3.53 0.46 4.44
N GLU A 190 -2.99 0.69 3.24
CA GLU A 190 -3.29 -0.07 2.04
C GLU A 190 -2.23 -1.14 1.76
N CYS A 191 -2.68 -2.33 1.40
CA CYS A 191 -1.84 -3.47 1.07
C CYS A 191 -2.29 -4.17 -0.21
N ILE A 192 -1.32 -4.70 -0.94
CA ILE A 192 -1.52 -5.69 -1.97
C ILE A 192 -1.35 -7.08 -1.36
N VAL A 193 -2.27 -7.98 -1.65
CA VAL A 193 -2.30 -9.35 -1.13
C VAL A 193 -2.12 -10.34 -2.28
N GLU A 194 -1.11 -11.23 -2.20
CA GLU A 194 -0.86 -12.33 -3.11
C GLU A 194 -0.80 -13.65 -2.31
N GLY A 195 -1.84 -14.48 -2.47
CA GLY A 195 -1.93 -15.74 -1.71
C GLY A 195 -2.01 -15.51 -0.20
N ASP A 196 -1.00 -15.96 0.52
CA ASP A 196 -0.85 -15.85 1.97
C ASP A 196 0.10 -14.73 2.41
N LYS A 197 0.49 -13.86 1.49
CA LYS A 197 1.40 -12.74 1.72
C LYS A 197 0.69 -11.42 1.48
N HIS A 198 1.07 -10.41 2.23
CA HIS A 198 0.69 -9.04 1.97
C HIS A 198 1.92 -8.14 1.85
N PHE A 199 1.77 -7.06 1.10
CA PHE A 199 2.81 -6.09 0.82
C PHE A 199 2.23 -4.71 1.06
N PHE A 200 2.87 -3.94 1.93
CA PHE A 200 2.51 -2.56 2.17
C PHE A 200 2.58 -1.75 0.88
N MET A 201 1.60 -0.91 0.63
CA MET A 201 1.53 -0.07 -0.54
C MET A 201 1.65 1.41 -0.18
N GLU A 202 0.74 1.91 0.63
CA GLU A 202 0.74 3.31 1.09
C GLU A 202 -0.15 3.51 2.33
N VAL A 203 -0.01 4.67 2.96
CA VAL A 203 -0.95 5.15 3.97
C VAL A 203 -1.59 6.46 3.50
N ASN A 204 -2.91 6.47 3.46
CA ASN A 204 -3.68 7.69 3.24
C ASN A 204 -4.04 8.30 4.60
N THR A 205 -3.39 9.42 4.96
CA THR A 205 -3.58 10.12 6.25
C THR A 205 -4.78 11.07 6.24
N ARG A 206 -5.86 10.65 5.62
CA ARG A 206 -7.12 11.39 5.49
C ARG A 206 -8.29 10.42 5.41
N ILE A 207 -9.47 10.93 5.67
CA ILE A 207 -10.69 10.16 5.43
C ILE A 207 -10.84 9.84 3.93
N GLN A 208 -11.26 8.65 3.62
CA GLN A 208 -11.55 8.18 2.28
C GLN A 208 -13.06 7.90 2.13
N VAL A 209 -13.55 7.79 0.90
CA VAL A 209 -14.99 7.59 0.62
C VAL A 209 -15.50 6.29 1.24
N GLU A 210 -14.68 5.26 1.25
CA GLU A 210 -14.96 3.91 1.76
C GLU A 210 -15.02 3.78 3.29
N HIS A 211 -14.74 4.84 4.05
CA HIS A 211 -14.87 4.84 5.52
C HIS A 211 -16.25 4.37 5.99
N ARG A 212 -17.29 4.60 5.18
CA ARG A 212 -18.68 4.21 5.49
C ARG A 212 -18.85 2.71 5.67
N VAL A 213 -18.05 1.90 4.97
CA VAL A 213 -18.07 0.43 5.14
C VAL A 213 -17.67 0.06 6.56
N THR A 214 -16.66 0.74 7.10
CA THR A 214 -16.22 0.56 8.49
C THR A 214 -17.28 1.06 9.48
N GLU A 215 -17.86 2.23 9.25
CA GLU A 215 -18.94 2.78 10.13
C GLU A 215 -20.16 1.86 10.22
N MET A 216 -20.49 1.13 9.15
CA MET A 216 -21.57 0.16 9.16
C MET A 216 -21.21 -1.16 9.86
N ALA A 217 -19.93 -1.49 9.93
CA ALA A 217 -19.44 -2.77 10.48
C ALA A 217 -19.02 -2.66 11.95
N TYR A 218 -18.63 -1.47 12.41
CA TYR A 218 -18.05 -1.24 13.74
C TYR A 218 -18.82 -0.19 14.53
N GLN A 219 -18.85 -0.40 15.83
CA GLN A 219 -19.30 0.56 16.82
C GLN A 219 -18.20 0.77 17.85
N LEU A 220 -17.88 2.01 18.18
CA LEU A 220 -16.94 2.33 19.24
C LEU A 220 -17.69 2.54 20.56
N GLN A 221 -17.36 1.74 21.55
CA GLN A 221 -17.86 1.90 22.89
C GLN A 221 -16.80 2.57 23.77
N PHE A 222 -17.17 3.70 24.35
CA PHE A 222 -16.33 4.43 25.30
C PHE A 222 -16.87 4.22 26.70
N SER A 223 -15.97 4.00 27.65
CA SER A 223 -16.31 3.90 29.08
C SER A 223 -15.66 5.06 29.83
N ASN A 224 -16.40 5.61 30.78
CA ASN A 224 -15.85 6.59 31.71
C ASN A 224 -14.83 5.93 32.63
N PRO A 225 -13.55 6.40 32.66
CA PRO A 225 -12.54 5.82 33.52
C PRO A 225 -12.90 5.80 35.03
N ASP A 226 -13.67 6.80 35.48
CA ASP A 226 -14.06 6.95 36.87
C ASP A 226 -15.35 6.17 37.22
N ASN A 227 -16.13 5.79 36.21
CA ASN A 227 -17.34 4.98 36.33
C ASN A 227 -17.52 4.05 35.13
N PRO A 228 -16.98 2.81 35.15
CA PRO A 228 -17.00 1.89 34.01
C PRO A 228 -18.41 1.47 33.51
N GLU A 229 -19.45 1.68 34.31
CA GLU A 229 -20.85 1.45 33.92
C GLU A 229 -21.41 2.60 33.07
N ASP A 230 -20.79 3.75 33.13
CA ASP A 230 -21.14 4.93 32.31
C ASP A 230 -20.46 4.81 30.94
N THR A 231 -21.20 4.23 29.99
CA THR A 231 -20.71 3.95 28.65
C THR A 231 -21.55 4.69 27.61
N PHE A 232 -20.94 5.10 26.52
CA PHE A 232 -21.63 5.59 25.34
C PHE A 232 -21.08 4.93 24.07
N VAL A 233 -21.92 4.76 23.08
CA VAL A 233 -21.61 4.13 21.79
C VAL A 233 -21.68 5.18 20.69
N VAL A 234 -20.69 5.14 19.80
CA VAL A 234 -20.63 5.97 18.60
C VAL A 234 -20.56 5.03 17.39
N ASN A 235 -21.37 5.33 16.38
CA ASN A 235 -21.35 4.64 15.09
C ASN A 235 -20.41 5.35 14.13
#